data_2ee6705436626da5bd3a532dd5952568
#
_entry.id   2ee6705436626da5bd3a532dd5952568
#
_cell.length_a   1.000
_cell.length_b   1.000
_cell.length_c   1.000
_cell.angle_alpha   90.00
_cell.angle_beta   90.00
_cell.angle_gamma   90.00
#
_symmetry.space_group_name_H-M   'P 1'
#
loop_
_entity.id
_entity.type
_entity.pdbx_description
1 polymer ?
#
loop_
_entity_poly.entity_id
_entity_poly.type
_entity_poly.pdbx_seq_one_letter_code
_entity_poly.pdbx_strand_id
1 'polypeptide(L)'
;MNNKIIIGARNSKLSLAYANKVRKLISSFCKINSEQIFIKTIKTTGDIFKQNKISEIGGKNFFCKEIEDQLINNSIDIAVHSLKDMETNENDQLIVGAYLERNDPRDALISKKEKKIKDLEKDVIGTSSKRRELQLKLKNKKIIF
;
A
#
# COMPACT_ATOMS: atom_id res chain seq x y z
N MET A 1 -6.54 4.78 32.83
CA MET A 1 -6.15 3.68 31.94
C MET A 1 -5.26 4.27 30.85
N ASN A 2 -4.05 3.76 30.67
CA ASN A 2 -3.15 4.24 29.63
C ASN A 2 -3.68 3.69 28.28
N ASN A 3 -4.51 4.46 27.58
CA ASN A 3 -5.09 4.07 26.30
C ASN A 3 -4.02 4.23 25.19
N LYS A 4 -3.03 3.33 25.20
CA LYS A 4 -2.06 3.24 24.15
C LYS A 4 -2.67 2.47 22.97
N ILE A 5 -2.63 3.04 21.77
CA ILE A 5 -3.05 2.39 20.53
C ILE A 5 -1.82 2.08 19.69
N ILE A 6 -1.70 0.86 19.20
CA ILE A 6 -0.60 0.42 18.34
C ILE A 6 -1.13 0.09 16.95
N ILE A 7 -0.70 0.87 15.96
CA ILE A 7 -1.02 0.65 14.54
C ILE A 7 0.10 -0.15 13.90
N GLY A 8 -0.20 -1.33 13.37
CA GLY A 8 0.72 -2.13 12.57
C GLY A 8 0.69 -1.75 11.10
N ALA A 9 1.85 -1.63 10.49
CA ALA A 9 1.99 -1.34 9.07
C ALA A 9 3.30 -1.88 8.51
N ARG A 10 3.36 -2.15 7.19
CA ARG A 10 4.60 -2.52 6.51
C ARG A 10 5.62 -1.39 6.58
N ASN A 11 6.92 -1.76 6.55
CA ASN A 11 8.03 -0.81 6.54
C ASN A 11 8.28 -0.22 5.14
N SER A 12 7.25 0.17 4.39
CA SER A 12 7.39 0.89 3.13
C SER A 12 6.97 2.35 3.29
N LYS A 13 7.58 3.25 2.52
CA LYS A 13 7.25 4.70 2.56
C LYS A 13 5.75 4.94 2.39
N LEU A 14 5.10 4.21 1.47
CA LEU A 14 3.67 4.35 1.21
C LEU A 14 2.83 3.84 2.39
N SER A 15 3.15 2.66 2.92
CA SER A 15 2.44 2.09 4.06
C SER A 15 2.54 2.98 5.30
N LEU A 16 3.73 3.52 5.57
CA LEU A 16 3.94 4.46 6.68
C LEU A 16 3.17 5.78 6.48
N ALA A 17 3.06 6.27 5.24
CA ALA A 17 2.25 7.46 4.95
C ALA A 17 0.78 7.22 5.29
N TYR A 18 0.22 6.05 4.93
CA TYR A 18 -1.16 5.68 5.28
C TYR A 18 -1.33 5.43 6.79
N ALA A 19 -0.41 4.75 7.44
CA ALA A 19 -0.45 4.55 8.89
C ALA A 19 -0.44 5.89 9.64
N ASN A 20 0.37 6.86 9.19
CA ASN A 20 0.37 8.22 9.75
C ASN A 20 -0.94 8.97 9.46
N LYS A 21 -1.57 8.77 8.29
CA LYS A 21 -2.91 9.32 7.98
C LYS A 21 -3.94 8.76 8.95
N VAL A 22 -3.95 7.44 9.17
CA VAL A 22 -4.84 6.78 10.13
C VAL A 22 -4.61 7.29 11.55
N ARG A 23 -3.35 7.40 12.00
CA ARG A 23 -3.00 7.97 13.31
C ARG A 23 -3.61 9.35 13.52
N LYS A 24 -3.48 10.24 12.51
CA LYS A 24 -4.06 11.59 12.57
C LYS A 24 -5.59 11.56 12.64
N LEU A 25 -6.22 10.69 11.86
CA LEU A 25 -7.68 10.53 11.86
C LEU A 25 -8.18 10.04 13.23
N ILE A 26 -7.57 9.00 13.79
CA ILE A 26 -7.93 8.48 15.12
C ILE A 26 -7.75 9.58 16.18
N SER A 27 -6.59 10.26 16.17
CA SER A 27 -6.33 11.36 17.11
C SER A 27 -7.40 12.45 17.03
N SER A 28 -7.76 12.86 15.82
CA SER A 28 -8.73 13.94 15.57
C SER A 28 -10.16 13.53 15.96
N PHE A 29 -10.64 12.38 15.49
CA PHE A 29 -12.02 11.95 15.68
C PHE A 29 -12.29 11.40 17.09
N CYS A 30 -11.35 10.66 17.66
CA CYS A 30 -11.50 10.05 18.98
C CYS A 30 -10.99 10.96 20.10
N LYS A 31 -10.44 12.14 19.78
CA LYS A 31 -9.83 13.07 20.75
C LYS A 31 -8.74 12.43 21.63
N ILE A 32 -8.00 11.49 21.05
CA ILE A 32 -6.88 10.80 21.69
C ILE A 32 -5.60 11.57 21.36
N ASN A 33 -4.72 11.81 22.36
CA ASN A 33 -3.44 12.44 22.10
C ASN A 33 -2.63 11.58 21.12
N SER A 34 -2.08 12.20 20.06
CA SER A 34 -1.28 11.51 19.04
C SER A 34 -0.05 10.79 19.62
N GLU A 35 0.45 11.24 20.77
CA GLU A 35 1.56 10.59 21.50
C GLU A 35 1.17 9.22 22.11
N GLN A 36 -0.13 8.97 22.26
CA GLN A 36 -0.66 7.69 22.71
C GLN A 36 -0.88 6.69 21.56
N ILE A 37 -0.70 7.13 20.31
CA ILE A 37 -0.90 6.30 19.11
C ILE A 37 0.46 6.02 18.47
N PHE A 38 0.90 4.78 18.54
CA PHE A 38 2.20 4.31 18.06
C PHE A 38 2.05 3.60 16.73
N ILE A 39 3.07 3.69 15.88
CA ILE A 39 3.16 2.92 14.64
C ILE A 39 4.26 1.88 14.80
N LYS A 40 3.88 0.60 14.72
CA LYS A 40 4.79 -0.55 14.72
C LYS A 40 5.00 -1.00 13.29
N THR A 41 6.26 -0.94 12.84
CA THR A 41 6.62 -1.43 11.50
C THR A 41 6.84 -2.93 11.54
N ILE A 42 6.25 -3.63 10.56
CA ILE A 42 6.33 -5.07 10.44
C ILE A 42 6.92 -5.39 9.07
N LYS A 43 7.96 -6.22 9.05
CA LYS A 43 8.57 -6.72 7.83
C LYS A 43 7.81 -7.95 7.38
N THR A 44 7.28 -7.92 6.16
CA THR A 44 6.50 -9.04 5.62
C THR A 44 7.33 -9.91 4.69
N THR A 45 6.88 -11.14 4.46
CA THR A 45 7.49 -12.07 3.50
C THR A 45 7.63 -11.42 2.12
N GLY A 46 6.62 -10.69 1.65
CA GLY A 46 6.68 -9.95 0.39
C GLY A 46 7.73 -8.83 0.36
N ASP A 47 8.12 -8.29 1.53
CA ASP A 47 9.21 -7.30 1.62
C ASP A 47 10.60 -7.96 1.55
N ILE A 48 10.72 -9.22 1.94
CA ILE A 48 11.96 -9.99 1.90
C ILE A 48 12.25 -10.45 0.47
N PHE A 49 11.24 -10.95 -0.24
CA PHE A 49 11.37 -11.54 -1.58
C PHE A 49 11.18 -10.53 -2.73
N LYS A 50 11.45 -9.25 -2.52
CA LYS A 50 11.32 -8.19 -3.53
C LYS A 50 12.07 -8.43 -4.84
N GLN A 51 13.12 -9.25 -4.84
CA GLN A 51 13.96 -9.53 -6.02
C GLN A 51 13.45 -10.70 -6.86
N ASN A 52 12.57 -11.55 -6.32
CA ASN A 52 12.03 -12.68 -7.06
C ASN A 52 10.66 -12.29 -7.64
N LYS A 53 10.33 -12.78 -8.82
CA LYS A 53 8.98 -12.59 -9.36
C LYS A 53 7.98 -13.27 -8.43
N ILE A 54 7.13 -12.49 -7.77
CA ILE A 54 6.09 -12.98 -6.83
C ILE A 54 5.22 -14.06 -7.50
N SER A 55 5.05 -14.00 -8.84
CA SER A 55 4.37 -15.00 -9.65
C SER A 55 5.01 -16.40 -9.65
N GLU A 56 6.29 -16.50 -9.32
CA GLU A 56 7.03 -17.78 -9.32
C GLU A 56 7.00 -18.48 -7.95
N ILE A 57 6.68 -17.75 -6.88
CA ILE A 57 6.70 -18.28 -5.51
C ILE A 57 5.32 -18.85 -5.09
N GLY A 58 4.28 -18.60 -5.89
CA GLY A 58 2.97 -19.27 -5.78
C GLY A 58 2.31 -19.17 -4.41
N GLY A 59 2.27 -18.01 -3.78
CA GLY A 59 1.64 -17.88 -2.46
C GLY A 59 0.74 -16.65 -2.37
N LYS A 60 -0.36 -16.78 -1.65
CA LYS A 60 -1.25 -15.71 -1.27
C LYS A 60 -0.76 -15.07 0.05
N ASN A 61 -1.22 -13.86 0.35
CA ASN A 61 -1.02 -13.20 1.66
C ASN A 61 0.43 -12.77 2.02
N PHE A 62 1.31 -12.58 1.03
CA PHE A 62 2.72 -12.20 1.27
C PHE A 62 2.90 -10.85 2.00
N PHE A 63 1.88 -10.00 2.00
CA PHE A 63 1.98 -8.65 2.54
C PHE A 63 1.10 -8.41 3.77
N CYS A 64 0.24 -9.37 4.12
CA CYS A 64 -0.73 -9.20 5.20
C CYS A 64 -0.49 -10.15 6.38
N LYS A 65 -0.08 -11.41 6.11
CA LYS A 65 -0.01 -12.49 7.10
C LYS A 65 0.67 -12.09 8.41
N GLU A 66 1.90 -11.57 8.33
CA GLU A 66 2.66 -11.23 9.54
C GLU A 66 2.04 -10.07 10.34
N ILE A 67 1.26 -9.22 9.66
CA ILE A 67 0.54 -8.12 10.33
C ILE A 67 -0.73 -8.65 10.98
N GLU A 68 -1.46 -9.54 10.30
CA GLU A 68 -2.64 -10.21 10.83
C GLU A 68 -2.30 -11.09 12.05
N ASP A 69 -1.19 -11.82 11.99
CA ASP A 69 -0.66 -12.58 13.14
C ASP A 69 -0.41 -11.67 14.36
N GLN A 70 0.08 -10.44 14.14
CA GLN A 70 0.29 -9.47 15.22
C GLN A 70 -1.04 -8.94 15.79
N LEU A 71 -2.10 -8.83 14.99
CA LEU A 71 -3.46 -8.51 15.48
C LEU A 71 -4.01 -9.63 16.34
N ILE A 72 -3.96 -10.87 15.84
CA ILE A 72 -4.47 -12.05 16.54
C ILE A 72 -3.77 -12.24 17.89
N ASN A 73 -2.45 -11.99 17.92
CA ASN A 73 -1.66 -12.08 19.14
C ASN A 73 -1.74 -10.84 20.06
N ASN A 74 -2.63 -9.88 19.75
CA ASN A 74 -2.79 -8.62 20.49
C ASN A 74 -1.49 -7.80 20.63
N SER A 75 -0.55 -7.93 19.70
CA SER A 75 0.70 -7.16 19.66
C SER A 75 0.53 -5.81 18.97
N ILE A 76 -0.54 -5.64 18.24
CA ILE A 76 -1.05 -4.41 17.66
C ILE A 76 -2.58 -4.38 17.80
N ASP A 77 -3.16 -3.19 17.77
CA ASP A 77 -4.61 -2.99 17.92
C ASP A 77 -5.30 -2.79 16.56
N ILE A 78 -4.59 -2.23 15.60
CA ILE A 78 -5.10 -1.88 14.26
C ILE A 78 -4.04 -2.22 13.23
N ALA A 79 -4.43 -2.88 12.13
CA ALA A 79 -3.60 -3.05 10.94
C ALA A 79 -4.03 -2.08 9.83
N VAL A 80 -3.06 -1.52 9.12
CA VAL A 80 -3.32 -0.65 7.96
C VAL A 80 -2.78 -1.29 6.70
N HIS A 81 -3.70 -1.67 5.81
CA HIS A 81 -3.42 -2.33 4.54
C HIS A 81 -3.92 -1.54 3.33
N SER A 82 -3.28 -1.75 2.19
CA SER A 82 -3.89 -1.45 0.89
C SER A 82 -4.89 -2.56 0.57
N LEU A 83 -6.14 -2.23 0.29
CA LEU A 83 -7.21 -3.23 0.02
C LEU A 83 -6.82 -4.23 -1.09
N LYS A 84 -6.08 -3.78 -2.10
CA LYS A 84 -5.61 -4.65 -3.20
C LYS A 84 -4.62 -5.75 -2.76
N ASP A 85 -3.99 -5.58 -1.60
CA ASP A 85 -2.98 -6.50 -1.06
C ASP A 85 -3.62 -7.52 -0.08
N MET A 86 -4.87 -7.29 0.31
CA MET A 86 -5.66 -8.18 1.17
C MET A 86 -6.23 -9.36 0.36
N GLU A 87 -6.44 -10.47 1.01
CA GLU A 87 -7.13 -11.63 0.43
C GLU A 87 -8.63 -11.37 0.31
N THR A 88 -9.25 -12.06 -0.65
CA THR A 88 -10.72 -12.04 -0.81
C THR A 88 -11.44 -12.86 0.26
N ASN A 89 -10.76 -13.86 0.81
CA ASN A 89 -11.26 -14.62 1.94
C ASN A 89 -10.72 -13.97 3.22
N GLU A 90 -11.59 -13.33 3.96
CA GLU A 90 -11.24 -12.69 5.22
C GLU A 90 -10.95 -13.78 6.28
N ASN A 91 -10.07 -13.46 7.23
CA ASN A 91 -9.80 -14.31 8.38
C ASN A 91 -10.96 -14.17 9.38
N ASP A 92 -11.58 -15.27 9.75
CA ASP A 92 -12.75 -15.29 10.66
C ASP A 92 -12.48 -14.66 12.04
N GLN A 93 -11.21 -14.49 12.41
CA GLN A 93 -10.81 -13.85 13.68
C GLN A 93 -10.61 -12.35 13.56
N LEU A 94 -10.68 -11.78 12.35
CA LEU A 94 -10.41 -10.38 12.08
C LEU A 94 -11.59 -9.74 11.36
N ILE A 95 -11.72 -8.43 11.47
CA ILE A 95 -12.72 -7.66 10.76
C ILE A 95 -12.09 -6.48 10.04
N VAL A 96 -12.64 -6.10 8.90
CA VAL A 96 -12.33 -4.82 8.26
C VAL A 96 -13.18 -3.74 8.93
N GLY A 97 -12.61 -3.04 9.89
CA GLY A 97 -13.31 -2.04 10.71
C GLY A 97 -13.64 -0.74 9.98
N ALA A 98 -12.85 -0.35 8.97
CA ALA A 98 -13.08 0.87 8.21
C ALA A 98 -12.35 0.88 6.86
N TYR A 99 -12.91 1.64 5.93
CA TYR A 99 -12.27 1.99 4.66
C TYR A 99 -11.99 3.48 4.63
N LEU A 100 -10.76 3.86 4.28
CA LEU A 100 -10.44 5.25 4.03
C LEU A 100 -10.99 5.69 2.67
N GLU A 101 -11.28 6.99 2.55
CA GLU A 101 -11.62 7.58 1.26
C GLU A 101 -10.55 7.26 0.21
N ARG A 102 -11.02 6.84 -0.98
CA ARG A 102 -10.16 6.48 -2.09
C ARG A 102 -9.44 7.71 -2.62
N ASN A 103 -8.12 7.61 -2.74
CA ASN A 103 -7.35 8.62 -3.46
C ASN A 103 -7.62 8.55 -4.97
N ASP A 104 -7.22 9.59 -5.70
CA ASP A 104 -7.28 9.60 -7.15
C ASP A 104 -6.64 8.35 -7.76
N PRO A 105 -7.39 7.51 -8.49
CA PRO A 105 -6.89 6.24 -9.02
C PRO A 105 -6.12 6.38 -10.33
N ARG A 106 -6.00 7.59 -10.88
CA ARG A 106 -5.34 7.81 -12.18
C ARG A 106 -3.85 7.52 -12.09
N ASP A 107 -3.32 6.96 -13.17
CA ASP A 107 -1.88 6.81 -13.32
C ASP A 107 -1.25 8.19 -13.60
N ALA A 108 -0.11 8.48 -12.97
CA ALA A 108 0.63 9.72 -13.17
C ALA A 108 1.84 9.49 -14.08
N LEU A 109 2.01 10.35 -15.07
CA LEU A 109 3.24 10.45 -15.85
C LEU A 109 4.20 11.40 -15.12
N ILE A 110 5.36 10.87 -14.72
CA ILE A 110 6.40 11.65 -14.05
C ILE A 110 7.53 11.92 -15.06
N SER A 111 7.82 13.18 -15.32
CA SER A 111 8.92 13.58 -16.19
C SER A 111 9.62 14.84 -15.68
N LYS A 112 10.87 15.07 -16.12
CA LYS A 112 11.64 16.28 -15.76
C LYS A 112 11.08 17.56 -16.40
N LYS A 113 10.38 17.42 -17.53
CA LYS A 113 9.74 18.52 -18.26
C LYS A 113 8.27 18.22 -18.41
N GLU A 114 7.43 19.24 -18.45
CA GLU A 114 6.02 19.05 -18.74
C GLU A 114 5.84 18.44 -20.13
N LYS A 115 5.24 17.26 -20.19
CA LYS A 115 4.97 16.52 -21.44
C LYS A 115 3.58 15.92 -21.41
N LYS A 116 2.87 15.98 -22.53
CA LYS A 116 1.62 15.24 -22.74
C LYS A 116 1.92 13.91 -23.42
N ILE A 117 1.09 12.91 -23.20
CA ILE A 117 1.30 11.56 -23.79
C ILE A 117 1.45 11.62 -25.33
N LYS A 118 0.74 12.53 -25.99
CA LYS A 118 0.82 12.71 -27.46
C LYS A 118 2.18 13.23 -27.93
N ASP A 119 2.90 13.94 -27.06
CA ASP A 119 4.17 14.59 -27.38
C ASP A 119 5.39 13.70 -27.05
N LEU A 120 5.14 12.47 -26.58
CA LEU A 120 6.17 11.49 -26.24
C LEU A 120 6.63 10.77 -27.51
N GLU A 121 7.58 11.38 -28.24
CA GLU A 121 8.23 10.78 -29.40
C GLU A 121 9.64 10.34 -29.03
N LYS A 122 9.93 9.04 -29.21
CA LYS A 122 11.24 8.45 -28.87
C LYS A 122 11.61 8.54 -27.37
N ASP A 123 10.67 8.92 -26.51
CA ASP A 123 10.90 8.89 -25.07
C ASP A 123 10.82 7.46 -24.55
N VAL A 124 11.71 7.12 -23.61
CA VAL A 124 11.70 5.85 -22.90
C VAL A 124 10.88 6.01 -21.62
N ILE A 125 9.85 5.18 -21.46
CA ILE A 125 9.00 5.17 -20.26
C ILE A 125 9.27 3.93 -19.42
N GLY A 126 9.69 4.13 -18.18
CA GLY A 126 9.86 3.05 -17.21
C GLY A 126 8.52 2.67 -16.59
N THR A 127 8.11 1.42 -16.74
CA THR A 127 6.99 0.82 -16.01
C THR A 127 7.15 -0.70 -15.92
N SER A 128 6.81 -1.27 -14.77
CA SER A 128 6.69 -2.73 -14.59
C SER A 128 5.28 -3.25 -14.87
N SER A 129 4.33 -2.36 -15.16
CA SER A 129 2.93 -2.73 -15.38
C SER A 129 2.64 -2.96 -16.86
N LYS A 130 2.38 -4.21 -17.24
CA LYS A 130 1.97 -4.58 -18.61
C LYS A 130 0.67 -3.88 -19.05
N ARG A 131 -0.25 -3.64 -18.12
CA ARG A 131 -1.46 -2.87 -18.39
C ARG A 131 -1.14 -1.43 -18.81
N ARG A 132 -0.25 -0.74 -18.08
CA ARG A 132 0.15 0.65 -18.40
C ARG A 132 0.89 0.70 -19.73
N GLU A 133 1.82 -0.22 -19.96
CA GLU A 133 2.55 -0.36 -21.22
C GLU A 133 1.57 -0.46 -22.40
N LEU A 134 0.62 -1.41 -22.34
CA LEU A 134 -0.37 -1.61 -23.38
C LEU A 134 -1.23 -0.36 -23.62
N GLN A 135 -1.76 0.24 -22.57
CA GLN A 135 -2.60 1.44 -22.68
C GLN A 135 -1.86 2.63 -23.28
N LEU A 136 -0.58 2.80 -22.94
CA LEU A 136 0.25 3.87 -23.51
C LEU A 136 0.56 3.60 -24.98
N LYS A 137 0.90 2.35 -25.36
CA LYS A 137 1.12 1.96 -26.77
C LYS A 137 -0.11 2.16 -27.64
N LEU A 138 -1.30 1.91 -27.10
CA LEU A 138 -2.56 2.18 -27.81
C LEU A 138 -2.78 3.67 -28.05
N LYS A 139 -2.35 4.54 -27.15
CA LYS A 139 -2.46 6.00 -27.29
C LYS A 139 -1.36 6.62 -28.13
N ASN A 140 -0.14 6.09 -28.06
CA ASN A 140 1.01 6.57 -28.82
C ASN A 140 1.99 5.44 -29.10
N LYS A 141 1.99 4.95 -30.35
CA LYS A 141 2.84 3.82 -30.80
C LYS A 141 4.33 4.13 -30.84
N LYS A 142 4.73 5.40 -30.74
CA LYS A 142 6.14 5.84 -30.80
C LYS A 142 6.87 5.73 -29.46
N ILE A 143 6.15 5.43 -28.37
CA ILE A 143 6.72 5.28 -27.04
C ILE A 143 7.55 3.99 -26.94
N ILE A 144 8.70 4.08 -26.32
CA ILE A 144 9.62 2.98 -26.03
C ILE A 144 9.50 2.60 -24.55
N PHE A 145 9.62 1.29 -24.22
CA PHE A 145 9.52 0.74 -22.86
C PHE A 145 10.74 -0.10 -22.50
#